data_58759adf8a464d11860ea786c855dab4
#
_entry.id   58759adf8a464d11860ea786c855dab4
#
_cell.length_a   1.000
_cell.length_b   1.000
_cell.length_c   1.000
_cell.angle_alpha   90.00
_cell.angle_beta   90.00
_cell.angle_gamma   90.00
#
_symmetry.space_group_name_H-M   'P 1'
#
loop_
_entity.id
_entity.type
_entity.pdbx_description
1 polymer ?
#
loop_
_entity_poly.entity_id
_entity_poly.type
_entity_poly.pdbx_seq_one_letter_code
_entity_poly.pdbx_strand_id
1 'polypeptide(L)'
;MENAACALESLIVSLTHKGSVITILCGGGDNGGDGYALARRLSGDYQVRIYQVKEPKSPLCVQNYERATQCEIKFIKKILPCDVVVDCVVGSGLKGTLDSEICDVLTTAQKCARINIACDVPSGLSEQNDGFVFKTHHTLCMGAISLACLSDRAKDIVGELHIGKLGLSANHYQISSNIKLLETSDLALPLRRENNTHKGNYGFLAVFSGEKVGASILSAQSALSFGVGLVSLITDEERFIPPEIMQEQNLPTKASAIALGMGLGIDKSAKILENLCESPLPCVIDADCFHTPMIKTFLDKSLKQRTLDFTREIVLTPHPKEFASLLQICDLGEYNPQKKVDFMLNFTQKYPHTTLLLKGANVFIAQGQELYINPLGTSALAKGGSGDVLSGIIGSLLAQGQNGLNSAIQGSLAHSLSAKVALKHNASYALTPQILIESLRLLHTL
;
A
#
# COMPACT_ATOMS: atom_id res chain seq x y z
N MET A 1 -17.55 -15.42 -17.98
CA MET A 1 -16.61 -15.38 -19.11
C MET A 1 -16.97 -14.27 -20.13
N GLU A 2 -18.16 -14.19 -20.74
CA GLU A 2 -18.45 -13.12 -21.73
C GLU A 2 -18.24 -11.71 -21.16
N ASN A 3 -18.64 -11.44 -19.91
CA ASN A 3 -18.44 -10.14 -19.27
C ASN A 3 -16.96 -9.88 -18.95
N ALA A 4 -16.20 -10.91 -18.56
CA ALA A 4 -14.76 -10.82 -18.35
C ALA A 4 -14.05 -10.50 -19.66
N ALA A 5 -14.43 -11.19 -20.75
CA ALA A 5 -13.90 -10.94 -22.08
C ALA A 5 -14.27 -9.52 -22.59
N CYS A 6 -15.47 -9.03 -22.29
CA CYS A 6 -15.89 -7.66 -22.63
C CYS A 6 -15.05 -6.60 -21.91
N ALA A 7 -14.74 -6.83 -20.64
CA ALA A 7 -13.89 -5.93 -19.87
C ALA A 7 -12.43 -5.92 -20.39
N LEU A 8 -11.88 -7.09 -20.73
CA LEU A 8 -10.56 -7.22 -21.36
C LEU A 8 -10.53 -6.54 -22.75
N GLU A 9 -11.55 -6.75 -23.57
CA GLU A 9 -11.69 -6.07 -24.87
C GLU A 9 -11.66 -4.55 -24.70
N SER A 10 -12.46 -4.02 -23.75
CA SER A 10 -12.51 -2.58 -23.48
C SER A 10 -11.14 -2.02 -23.09
N LEU A 11 -10.38 -2.75 -22.28
CA LEU A 11 -9.01 -2.37 -21.91
C LEU A 11 -8.10 -2.39 -23.14
N ILE A 12 -8.14 -3.45 -23.95
CA ILE A 12 -7.29 -3.58 -25.15
C ILE A 12 -7.59 -2.48 -26.16
N VAL A 13 -8.87 -2.18 -26.38
CA VAL A 13 -9.32 -1.08 -27.29
C VAL A 13 -8.78 0.28 -26.84
N SER A 14 -8.69 0.52 -25.51
CA SER A 14 -8.13 1.78 -24.99
C SER A 14 -6.61 1.90 -25.15
N LEU A 15 -5.90 0.77 -25.29
CA LEU A 15 -4.44 0.71 -25.35
C LEU A 15 -3.87 0.53 -26.75
N THR A 16 -4.70 0.17 -27.74
CA THR A 16 -4.25 -0.26 -29.06
C THR A 16 -5.12 0.30 -30.20
N HIS A 17 -4.74 0.03 -31.44
CA HIS A 17 -5.50 0.40 -32.64
C HIS A 17 -6.09 -0.85 -33.29
N LYS A 18 -7.16 -0.71 -34.04
CA LYS A 18 -7.68 -1.76 -34.92
C LYS A 18 -6.58 -2.28 -35.86
N GLY A 19 -6.53 -3.59 -36.06
CA GLY A 19 -5.47 -4.25 -36.84
C GLY A 19 -4.22 -4.62 -36.04
N SER A 20 -4.07 -4.19 -34.76
CA SER A 20 -2.97 -4.63 -33.90
C SER A 20 -2.97 -6.16 -33.71
N VAL A 21 -1.79 -6.73 -33.52
CA VAL A 21 -1.58 -8.17 -33.32
C VAL A 21 -1.71 -8.52 -31.86
N ILE A 22 -2.73 -9.30 -31.52
CA ILE A 22 -3.02 -9.75 -30.15
C ILE A 22 -2.77 -11.24 -30.02
N THR A 23 -1.86 -11.63 -29.13
CA THR A 23 -1.62 -13.03 -28.78
C THR A 23 -2.22 -13.34 -27.43
N ILE A 24 -3.12 -14.32 -27.36
CA ILE A 24 -3.80 -14.72 -26.12
C ILE A 24 -3.28 -16.10 -25.72
N LEU A 25 -2.75 -16.19 -24.50
CA LEU A 25 -2.24 -17.43 -23.90
C LEU A 25 -3.39 -18.06 -23.12
N CYS A 26 -3.91 -19.20 -23.56
CA CYS A 26 -5.05 -19.86 -22.95
C CYS A 26 -4.62 -21.08 -22.14
N GLY A 27 -4.94 -21.08 -20.84
CA GLY A 27 -4.84 -22.24 -19.97
C GLY A 27 -6.02 -23.18 -20.08
N GLY A 28 -6.04 -24.24 -19.26
CA GLY A 28 -7.11 -25.24 -19.29
C GLY A 28 -8.30 -24.96 -18.38
N GLY A 29 -8.22 -23.95 -17.51
CA GLY A 29 -9.26 -23.58 -16.55
C GLY A 29 -10.14 -22.42 -17.05
N ASP A 30 -10.93 -21.84 -16.13
CA ASP A 30 -11.87 -20.75 -16.44
C ASP A 30 -11.18 -19.50 -16.95
N ASN A 31 -9.96 -19.19 -16.48
CA ASN A 31 -9.15 -18.08 -17.00
C ASN A 31 -8.82 -18.29 -18.51
N GLY A 32 -8.52 -19.54 -18.91
CA GLY A 32 -8.36 -19.88 -20.33
C GLY A 32 -9.64 -19.69 -21.12
N GLY A 33 -10.80 -20.02 -20.51
CA GLY A 33 -12.10 -19.78 -21.10
C GLY A 33 -12.40 -18.30 -21.36
N ASP A 34 -11.97 -17.42 -20.46
CA ASP A 34 -12.04 -15.96 -20.66
C ASP A 34 -11.18 -15.54 -21.87
N GLY A 35 -9.99 -16.15 -22.04
CA GLY A 35 -9.12 -15.92 -23.18
C GLY A 35 -9.73 -16.37 -24.51
N TYR A 36 -10.39 -17.52 -24.58
CA TYR A 36 -11.10 -17.98 -25.78
C TYR A 36 -12.30 -17.08 -26.10
N ALA A 37 -13.06 -16.63 -25.10
CA ALA A 37 -14.14 -15.66 -25.28
C ALA A 37 -13.63 -14.32 -25.79
N LEU A 38 -12.52 -13.82 -25.24
CA LEU A 38 -11.85 -12.59 -25.70
C LEU A 38 -11.40 -12.71 -27.16
N ALA A 39 -10.82 -13.84 -27.53
CA ALA A 39 -10.37 -14.05 -28.91
C ALA A 39 -11.50 -13.90 -29.93
N ARG A 40 -12.69 -14.45 -29.64
CA ARG A 40 -13.87 -14.29 -30.49
C ARG A 40 -14.32 -12.84 -30.61
N ARG A 41 -14.29 -12.09 -29.52
CA ARG A 41 -14.74 -10.69 -29.47
C ARG A 41 -13.82 -9.76 -30.26
N LEU A 42 -12.51 -10.03 -30.23
CA LEU A 42 -11.51 -9.23 -30.95
C LEU A 42 -11.37 -9.63 -32.43
N SER A 43 -11.87 -10.80 -32.80
CA SER A 43 -11.81 -11.31 -34.18
C SER A 43 -12.55 -10.37 -35.16
N GLY A 44 -11.91 -10.06 -36.26
CA GLY A 44 -12.46 -9.13 -37.28
C GLY A 44 -11.87 -7.70 -37.15
N ASP A 45 -11.71 -7.16 -35.95
CA ASP A 45 -11.08 -5.85 -35.75
C ASP A 45 -9.57 -5.93 -35.47
N TYR A 46 -9.08 -7.09 -35.01
CA TYR A 46 -7.69 -7.34 -34.62
C TYR A 46 -7.12 -8.61 -35.29
N GLN A 47 -5.80 -8.67 -35.40
CA GLN A 47 -5.10 -9.91 -35.82
C GLN A 47 -4.91 -10.81 -34.59
N VAL A 48 -5.93 -11.60 -34.28
CA VAL A 48 -5.95 -12.46 -33.08
C VAL A 48 -5.22 -13.77 -33.33
N ARG A 49 -4.35 -14.14 -32.36
CA ARG A 49 -3.65 -15.41 -32.31
C ARG A 49 -3.88 -16.06 -30.93
N ILE A 50 -4.25 -17.33 -30.92
CA ILE A 50 -4.36 -18.12 -29.70
C ILE A 50 -3.14 -19.04 -29.60
N TYR A 51 -2.45 -19.00 -28.44
CA TYR A 51 -1.50 -20.00 -28.04
C TYR A 51 -2.11 -20.84 -26.92
N GLN A 52 -2.44 -22.08 -27.21
CA GLN A 52 -3.00 -23.02 -26.24
C GLN A 52 -1.89 -23.56 -25.36
N VAL A 53 -1.85 -23.10 -24.08
CA VAL A 53 -0.83 -23.52 -23.11
C VAL A 53 -1.16 -24.88 -22.49
N LYS A 54 -2.44 -25.11 -22.22
CA LYS A 54 -2.97 -26.41 -21.75
C LYS A 54 -4.29 -26.71 -22.44
N GLU A 55 -4.61 -28.00 -22.57
CA GLU A 55 -5.92 -28.45 -23.09
C GLU A 55 -7.05 -27.93 -22.21
N PRO A 56 -8.17 -27.47 -22.80
CA PRO A 56 -9.35 -27.04 -22.06
C PRO A 56 -9.89 -28.17 -21.19
N LYS A 57 -10.15 -27.87 -19.89
CA LYS A 57 -10.61 -28.87 -18.91
C LYS A 57 -11.92 -28.45 -18.22
N SER A 58 -12.05 -27.18 -17.83
CA SER A 58 -13.32 -26.75 -17.22
C SER A 58 -14.43 -26.73 -18.26
N PRO A 59 -15.69 -27.04 -17.89
CA PRO A 59 -16.80 -27.11 -18.85
C PRO A 59 -16.97 -25.82 -19.65
N LEU A 60 -16.84 -24.66 -19.00
CA LEU A 60 -16.96 -23.37 -19.66
C LEU A 60 -15.75 -23.03 -20.54
N CYS A 61 -14.55 -23.50 -20.17
CA CYS A 61 -13.37 -23.36 -21.02
C CYS A 61 -13.52 -24.17 -22.30
N VAL A 62 -13.94 -25.45 -22.22
CA VAL A 62 -14.22 -26.32 -23.36
C VAL A 62 -15.26 -25.67 -24.28
N GLN A 63 -16.36 -25.21 -23.76
CA GLN A 63 -17.41 -24.54 -24.54
C GLN A 63 -16.88 -23.29 -25.29
N ASN A 64 -16.06 -22.45 -24.63
CA ASN A 64 -15.52 -21.26 -25.27
C ASN A 64 -14.40 -21.59 -26.28
N TYR A 65 -13.63 -22.66 -26.04
CA TYR A 65 -12.68 -23.20 -27.01
C TYR A 65 -13.40 -23.67 -28.29
N GLU A 66 -14.46 -24.50 -28.17
CA GLU A 66 -15.25 -24.97 -29.31
C GLU A 66 -15.84 -23.81 -30.11
N ARG A 67 -16.36 -22.78 -29.43
CA ARG A 67 -16.85 -21.57 -30.08
C ARG A 67 -15.74 -20.80 -30.81
N ALA A 68 -14.54 -20.73 -30.23
CA ALA A 68 -13.40 -20.04 -30.84
C ALA A 68 -12.86 -20.77 -32.05
N THR A 69 -12.92 -22.12 -32.10
CA THR A 69 -12.53 -22.92 -33.27
C THR A 69 -13.48 -22.75 -34.46
N GLN A 70 -14.71 -22.30 -34.23
CA GLN A 70 -15.69 -21.98 -35.28
C GLN A 70 -15.48 -20.58 -35.91
N CYS A 71 -14.63 -19.77 -35.29
CA CYS A 71 -14.25 -18.44 -35.80
C CYS A 71 -12.94 -18.55 -36.59
N GLU A 72 -12.71 -17.63 -37.53
CA GLU A 72 -11.45 -17.55 -38.30
C GLU A 72 -10.26 -17.03 -37.46
N ILE A 73 -10.00 -17.67 -36.29
CA ILE A 73 -8.94 -17.28 -35.36
C ILE A 73 -7.74 -18.22 -35.57
N LYS A 74 -6.54 -17.63 -35.64
CA LYS A 74 -5.32 -18.39 -35.85
C LYS A 74 -4.81 -19.03 -34.57
N PHE A 75 -4.86 -20.35 -34.47
CA PHE A 75 -4.17 -21.12 -33.43
C PHE A 75 -2.69 -21.27 -33.83
N ILE A 76 -1.78 -20.87 -32.97
CA ILE A 76 -0.33 -20.91 -33.20
C ILE A 76 0.37 -21.90 -32.28
N LYS A 77 1.44 -22.55 -32.78
CA LYS A 77 2.29 -23.48 -32.00
C LYS A 77 3.60 -22.84 -31.54
N LYS A 78 3.89 -21.62 -32.00
CA LYS A 78 5.08 -20.85 -31.61
C LYS A 78 4.68 -19.40 -31.36
N ILE A 79 5.16 -18.84 -30.28
CA ILE A 79 4.94 -17.42 -29.95
C ILE A 79 5.75 -16.56 -30.91
N LEU A 80 5.11 -15.58 -31.48
CA LEU A 80 5.67 -14.64 -32.46
C LEU A 80 5.54 -13.22 -31.92
N PRO A 81 6.37 -12.27 -32.39
CA PRO A 81 6.22 -10.87 -32.03
C PRO A 81 4.79 -10.36 -32.23
N CYS A 82 4.29 -9.56 -31.29
CA CYS A 82 2.95 -9.01 -31.28
C CYS A 82 2.90 -7.67 -30.53
N ASP A 83 1.80 -6.94 -30.68
CA ASP A 83 1.60 -5.70 -29.97
C ASP A 83 1.19 -5.97 -28.52
N VAL A 84 0.31 -6.95 -28.29
CA VAL A 84 -0.21 -7.32 -26.98
C VAL A 84 -0.13 -8.81 -26.76
N VAL A 85 0.32 -9.20 -25.58
CA VAL A 85 0.10 -10.56 -25.02
C VAL A 85 -0.92 -10.44 -23.90
N VAL A 86 -1.93 -11.31 -23.92
CA VAL A 86 -2.90 -11.47 -22.83
C VAL A 86 -2.64 -12.82 -22.14
N ASP A 87 -2.29 -12.76 -20.88
CA ASP A 87 -2.11 -13.92 -20.01
C ASP A 87 -3.46 -14.36 -19.45
N CYS A 88 -4.00 -15.42 -20.00
CA CYS A 88 -5.18 -16.15 -19.53
C CYS A 88 -4.82 -17.59 -19.14
N VAL A 89 -3.62 -17.82 -18.58
CA VAL A 89 -3.14 -19.18 -18.28
C VAL A 89 -3.66 -19.66 -16.93
N VAL A 90 -3.34 -18.95 -15.84
CA VAL A 90 -3.79 -19.26 -14.48
C VAL A 90 -4.07 -17.98 -13.72
N GLY A 91 -5.31 -17.77 -13.27
CA GLY A 91 -5.70 -16.66 -12.40
C GLY A 91 -5.52 -16.97 -10.91
N SER A 92 -6.41 -16.45 -10.08
CA SER A 92 -6.43 -16.60 -8.61
C SER A 92 -6.50 -18.04 -8.09
N GLY A 93 -6.79 -19.02 -8.95
CA GLY A 93 -6.89 -20.45 -8.61
C GLY A 93 -5.54 -21.21 -8.55
N LEU A 94 -4.40 -20.54 -8.65
CA LEU A 94 -3.09 -21.20 -8.62
C LEU A 94 -2.83 -21.87 -7.26
N LYS A 95 -2.51 -23.17 -7.29
CA LYS A 95 -2.05 -23.94 -6.12
C LYS A 95 -0.58 -24.35 -6.36
N GLY A 96 0.32 -23.90 -5.49
CA GLY A 96 1.74 -24.19 -5.62
C GLY A 96 2.44 -23.37 -6.69
N THR A 97 3.41 -24.00 -7.40
CA THR A 97 4.25 -23.35 -8.42
C THR A 97 3.80 -23.71 -9.83
N LEU A 98 4.16 -22.89 -10.81
CA LEU A 98 3.95 -23.20 -12.22
C LEU A 98 4.95 -24.27 -12.70
N ASP A 99 4.50 -25.12 -13.64
CA ASP A 99 5.36 -26.07 -14.34
C ASP A 99 6.42 -25.32 -15.17
N SER A 100 7.62 -25.88 -15.28
CA SER A 100 8.74 -25.25 -16.02
C SER A 100 8.39 -24.93 -17.47
N GLU A 101 7.68 -25.82 -18.16
CA GLU A 101 7.23 -25.60 -19.54
C GLU A 101 6.32 -24.37 -19.67
N ILE A 102 5.43 -24.14 -18.70
CA ILE A 102 4.59 -22.94 -18.67
C ILE A 102 5.44 -21.71 -18.41
N CYS A 103 6.40 -21.77 -17.49
CA CYS A 103 7.33 -20.66 -17.23
C CYS A 103 8.11 -20.25 -18.48
N ASP A 104 8.57 -21.21 -19.29
CA ASP A 104 9.28 -20.97 -20.55
C ASP A 104 8.39 -20.29 -21.60
N VAL A 105 7.14 -20.76 -21.72
CA VAL A 105 6.14 -20.14 -22.61
C VAL A 105 5.86 -18.70 -22.18
N LEU A 106 5.58 -18.47 -20.90
CA LEU A 106 5.29 -17.13 -20.36
C LEU A 106 6.50 -16.19 -20.49
N THR A 107 7.71 -16.69 -20.23
CA THR A 107 8.95 -15.93 -20.40
C THR A 107 9.15 -15.49 -21.85
N THR A 108 8.89 -16.41 -22.80
CA THR A 108 8.97 -16.10 -24.24
C THR A 108 7.91 -15.06 -24.64
N ALA A 109 6.69 -15.26 -24.20
CA ALA A 109 5.57 -14.37 -24.51
C ALA A 109 5.81 -12.95 -24.00
N GLN A 110 6.29 -12.82 -22.76
CA GLN A 110 6.59 -11.55 -22.13
C GLN A 110 7.62 -10.71 -22.92
N LYS A 111 8.59 -11.37 -23.55
CA LYS A 111 9.63 -10.72 -24.37
C LYS A 111 9.17 -10.39 -25.80
N CYS A 112 8.14 -11.07 -26.31
CA CYS A 112 7.65 -10.93 -27.68
C CYS A 112 6.58 -9.83 -27.83
N ALA A 113 6.07 -9.26 -26.75
CA ALA A 113 5.01 -8.24 -26.77
C ALA A 113 5.49 -6.87 -26.34
N ARG A 114 4.84 -5.83 -26.86
CA ARG A 114 5.03 -4.44 -26.40
C ARG A 114 4.23 -4.18 -25.13
N ILE A 115 3.04 -4.77 -25.02
CA ILE A 115 2.15 -4.64 -23.86
C ILE A 115 1.80 -6.04 -23.36
N ASN A 116 1.97 -6.26 -22.06
CA ASN A 116 1.59 -7.49 -21.36
C ASN A 116 0.38 -7.19 -20.47
N ILE A 117 -0.70 -7.94 -20.62
CA ILE A 117 -1.93 -7.82 -19.84
C ILE A 117 -2.20 -9.15 -19.15
N ALA A 118 -2.59 -9.13 -17.87
CA ALA A 118 -3.10 -10.31 -17.20
C ALA A 118 -4.62 -10.25 -17.02
N CYS A 119 -5.24 -11.40 -17.24
CA CYS A 119 -6.62 -11.67 -16.88
C CYS A 119 -6.68 -12.16 -15.44
N ASP A 120 -7.45 -11.50 -14.58
CA ASP A 120 -7.66 -11.78 -13.16
C ASP A 120 -6.41 -11.50 -12.30
N VAL A 121 -5.42 -12.38 -12.33
CA VAL A 121 -4.15 -12.28 -11.60
C VAL A 121 -3.01 -12.74 -12.52
N PRO A 122 -1.86 -12.06 -12.55
CA PRO A 122 -0.72 -12.54 -13.34
C PRO A 122 -0.36 -13.99 -13.03
N SER A 123 -0.22 -14.82 -14.06
CA SER A 123 0.09 -16.24 -13.87
C SER A 123 1.37 -16.43 -13.07
N GLY A 124 1.28 -17.22 -12.01
CA GLY A 124 2.33 -17.43 -11.02
C GLY A 124 2.26 -16.54 -9.79
N LEU A 125 1.45 -15.49 -9.76
CA LEU A 125 1.30 -14.64 -8.58
C LEU A 125 0.38 -15.29 -7.55
N SER A 126 0.94 -15.75 -6.45
CA SER A 126 0.21 -16.22 -5.28
C SER A 126 1.06 -16.06 -4.03
N GLU A 127 0.46 -16.11 -2.86
CA GLU A 127 1.16 -16.06 -1.57
C GLU A 127 2.08 -17.28 -1.35
N GLN A 128 1.80 -18.39 -2.01
CA GLN A 128 2.52 -19.65 -1.84
C GLN A 128 3.61 -19.88 -2.88
N ASN A 129 3.73 -19.01 -3.89
CA ASN A 129 4.70 -19.18 -4.98
C ASN A 129 5.80 -18.14 -4.92
N ASP A 130 7.02 -18.56 -4.63
CA ASP A 130 8.23 -17.73 -4.71
C ASP A 130 8.95 -17.81 -6.09
N GLY A 131 8.42 -18.65 -7.00
CA GLY A 131 8.98 -18.90 -8.34
C GLY A 131 8.63 -17.80 -9.34
N PHE A 132 8.60 -18.21 -10.63
CA PHE A 132 8.30 -17.33 -11.75
C PHE A 132 6.89 -16.71 -11.64
N VAL A 133 6.78 -15.43 -12.01
CA VAL A 133 5.50 -14.72 -12.18
C VAL A 133 5.55 -13.93 -13.49
N PHE A 134 4.48 -13.98 -14.27
CA PHE A 134 4.35 -13.20 -15.50
C PHE A 134 4.24 -11.73 -15.17
N LYS A 135 5.19 -10.91 -15.65
CA LYS A 135 5.21 -9.47 -15.40
C LYS A 135 4.34 -8.74 -16.42
N THR A 136 3.43 -7.90 -15.94
CA THR A 136 2.43 -7.21 -16.74
C THR A 136 2.61 -5.69 -16.73
N HIS A 137 2.06 -5.02 -17.75
CA HIS A 137 1.85 -3.57 -17.76
C HIS A 137 0.47 -3.22 -17.18
N HIS A 138 -0.51 -4.12 -17.38
CA HIS A 138 -1.86 -3.97 -16.85
C HIS A 138 -2.38 -5.31 -16.34
N THR A 139 -3.06 -5.30 -15.21
CA THR A 139 -3.79 -6.46 -14.67
C THR A 139 -5.25 -6.10 -14.52
N LEU A 140 -6.14 -6.83 -15.20
CA LEU A 140 -7.57 -6.67 -15.09
C LEU A 140 -8.15 -7.71 -14.13
N CYS A 141 -8.35 -7.32 -12.87
CA CYS A 141 -8.96 -8.17 -11.85
C CYS A 141 -10.46 -8.33 -12.10
N MET A 142 -10.98 -9.54 -11.94
CA MET A 142 -12.37 -9.86 -12.24
C MET A 142 -13.29 -9.59 -11.05
N GLY A 143 -14.02 -8.48 -11.09
CA GLY A 143 -14.99 -8.06 -10.06
C GLY A 143 -14.39 -7.36 -8.84
N ALA A 144 -13.24 -7.81 -8.35
CA ALA A 144 -12.52 -7.22 -7.21
C ALA A 144 -11.01 -7.44 -7.34
N ILE A 145 -10.21 -6.57 -6.72
CA ILE A 145 -8.75 -6.75 -6.69
C ILE A 145 -8.40 -7.86 -5.71
N SER A 146 -7.65 -8.85 -6.20
CA SER A 146 -7.10 -9.92 -5.36
C SER A 146 -6.04 -9.37 -4.40
N LEU A 147 -6.05 -9.82 -3.14
CA LEU A 147 -5.05 -9.44 -2.14
C LEU A 147 -3.62 -9.80 -2.58
N ALA A 148 -3.45 -10.87 -3.36
CA ALA A 148 -2.16 -11.25 -3.94
C ALA A 148 -1.57 -10.13 -4.81
N CYS A 149 -2.40 -9.37 -5.55
CA CYS A 149 -1.99 -8.22 -6.36
C CYS A 149 -1.53 -7.01 -5.53
N LEU A 150 -1.80 -7.00 -4.23
CA LEU A 150 -1.43 -5.94 -3.30
C LEU A 150 -0.25 -6.31 -2.40
N SER A 151 0.34 -7.51 -2.57
CA SER A 151 1.57 -7.90 -1.87
C SER A 151 2.76 -7.00 -2.28
N ASP A 152 3.79 -6.90 -1.42
CA ASP A 152 4.98 -6.09 -1.74
C ASP A 152 5.68 -6.60 -3.02
N ARG A 153 5.71 -7.93 -3.21
CA ARG A 153 6.26 -8.55 -4.42
C ARG A 153 5.48 -8.19 -5.69
N ALA A 154 4.16 -8.07 -5.57
CA ALA A 154 3.30 -7.76 -6.70
C ALA A 154 3.52 -6.35 -7.27
N LYS A 155 4.05 -5.42 -6.48
CA LYS A 155 4.19 -4.00 -6.83
C LYS A 155 4.90 -3.75 -8.16
N ASP A 156 5.96 -4.54 -8.45
CA ASP A 156 6.75 -4.42 -9.68
C ASP A 156 6.29 -5.40 -10.79
N ILE A 157 5.20 -6.15 -10.54
CA ILE A 157 4.74 -7.24 -11.40
C ILE A 157 3.41 -6.90 -12.07
N VAL A 158 2.44 -6.42 -11.29
CA VAL A 158 1.03 -6.30 -11.73
C VAL A 158 0.75 -5.12 -12.67
N GLY A 159 1.70 -4.17 -12.76
CA GLY A 159 1.47 -2.94 -13.51
C GLY A 159 0.30 -2.13 -12.97
N GLU A 160 -0.47 -1.54 -13.87
CA GLU A 160 -1.69 -0.81 -13.52
C GLU A 160 -2.84 -1.78 -13.25
N LEU A 161 -3.46 -1.64 -12.08
CA LEU A 161 -4.59 -2.49 -11.67
C LEU A 161 -5.92 -1.91 -12.15
N HIS A 162 -6.71 -2.73 -12.81
CA HIS A 162 -8.05 -2.41 -13.29
C HIS A 162 -9.06 -3.40 -12.69
N ILE A 163 -10.32 -2.98 -12.56
CA ILE A 163 -11.42 -3.85 -12.11
C ILE A 163 -12.39 -4.06 -13.27
N GLY A 164 -12.49 -5.31 -13.72
CA GLY A 164 -13.45 -5.73 -14.74
C GLY A 164 -14.84 -5.92 -14.15
N LYS A 165 -15.84 -5.22 -14.72
CA LYS A 165 -17.24 -5.39 -14.31
C LYS A 165 -17.80 -6.69 -14.88
N LEU A 166 -18.40 -7.52 -14.02
CA LEU A 166 -18.92 -8.84 -14.39
C LEU A 166 -20.41 -8.84 -14.77
N GLY A 167 -20.99 -7.67 -15.04
CA GLY A 167 -22.38 -7.54 -15.47
C GLY A 167 -23.41 -7.55 -14.35
N LEU A 168 -22.95 -7.62 -13.09
CA LEU A 168 -23.78 -7.46 -11.89
C LEU A 168 -23.38 -6.19 -11.17
N SER A 169 -24.31 -5.62 -10.39
CA SER A 169 -23.97 -4.56 -9.44
C SER A 169 -22.96 -5.08 -8.41
N ALA A 170 -21.98 -4.26 -8.05
CA ALA A 170 -21.00 -4.57 -7.02
C ALA A 170 -21.67 -5.07 -5.73
N ASN A 171 -22.79 -4.47 -5.35
CA ASN A 171 -23.55 -4.86 -4.15
C ASN A 171 -24.10 -6.30 -4.17
N HIS A 172 -24.12 -6.97 -5.34
CA HIS A 172 -24.60 -8.35 -5.43
C HIS A 172 -23.51 -9.41 -5.25
N TYR A 173 -22.24 -9.06 -5.44
CA TYR A 173 -21.12 -10.00 -5.29
C TYR A 173 -20.01 -9.52 -4.35
N GLN A 174 -20.03 -8.27 -3.94
CA GLN A 174 -19.15 -7.80 -2.88
C GLN A 174 -19.71 -8.23 -1.53
N ILE A 175 -19.00 -9.13 -0.88
CA ILE A 175 -19.21 -9.44 0.53
C ILE A 175 -18.64 -8.27 1.33
N SER A 176 -19.33 -7.85 2.40
CA SER A 176 -18.77 -6.90 3.36
C SER A 176 -17.40 -7.37 3.81
N SER A 177 -16.37 -6.61 3.52
CA SER A 177 -14.99 -6.95 3.84
C SER A 177 -14.43 -5.94 4.85
N ASN A 178 -13.71 -6.44 5.84
CA ASN A 178 -12.92 -5.61 6.74
C ASN A 178 -11.61 -5.12 6.09
N ILE A 179 -11.33 -5.55 4.86
CA ILE A 179 -10.17 -5.11 4.07
C ILE A 179 -10.63 -4.09 3.04
N LYS A 180 -10.07 -2.90 3.10
CA LYS A 180 -10.43 -1.76 2.25
C LYS A 180 -9.20 -1.27 1.48
N LEU A 181 -9.37 -0.98 0.20
CA LEU A 181 -8.35 -0.36 -0.63
C LEU A 181 -8.54 1.16 -0.60
N LEU A 182 -7.44 1.89 -0.38
CA LEU A 182 -7.44 3.35 -0.37
C LEU A 182 -7.16 3.90 -1.78
N GLU A 183 -7.87 4.97 -2.13
CA GLU A 183 -7.74 5.69 -3.38
C GLU A 183 -7.36 7.16 -3.14
N THR A 184 -6.98 7.88 -4.20
CA THR A 184 -6.66 9.32 -4.10
C THR A 184 -7.83 10.15 -3.57
N SER A 185 -9.06 9.77 -3.89
CA SER A 185 -10.30 10.41 -3.43
C SER A 185 -10.56 10.29 -1.94
N ASP A 186 -9.88 9.36 -1.24
CA ASP A 186 -10.01 9.19 0.21
C ASP A 186 -9.16 10.20 0.99
N LEU A 187 -8.31 10.99 0.31
CA LEU A 187 -7.51 12.01 0.96
C LEU A 187 -8.38 13.18 1.45
N ALA A 188 -8.39 13.41 2.74
CA ALA A 188 -8.98 14.58 3.38
C ALA A 188 -7.89 15.49 3.96
N LEU A 189 -7.72 16.67 3.37
CA LEU A 189 -6.71 17.64 3.81
C LEU A 189 -7.18 18.44 5.02
N PRO A 190 -6.28 18.79 5.98
CA PRO A 190 -6.61 19.60 7.16
C PRO A 190 -6.73 21.09 6.82
N LEU A 191 -7.67 21.44 5.95
CA LEU A 191 -7.85 22.80 5.46
C LEU A 191 -8.38 23.71 6.57
N ARG A 192 -7.78 24.90 6.73
CA ARG A 192 -8.25 25.96 7.64
C ARG A 192 -9.38 26.73 6.98
N ARG A 193 -10.60 26.62 7.52
CA ARG A 193 -11.80 27.21 6.92
C ARG A 193 -12.28 28.47 7.64
N GLU A 194 -11.90 28.63 8.91
CA GLU A 194 -12.36 29.73 9.75
C GLU A 194 -11.29 30.82 9.86
N ASN A 195 -11.67 32.07 9.81
CA ASN A 195 -10.77 33.23 9.89
C ASN A 195 -10.49 33.68 11.32
N ASN A 196 -11.44 33.47 12.26
CA ASN A 196 -11.28 33.84 13.67
C ASN A 196 -10.62 32.68 14.45
N THR A 197 -9.34 32.44 14.20
CA THR A 197 -8.57 31.35 14.80
C THR A 197 -7.17 31.80 15.19
N HIS A 198 -6.54 31.05 16.08
CA HIS A 198 -5.14 31.24 16.48
C HIS A 198 -4.37 29.92 16.43
N LYS A 199 -3.04 29.97 16.53
CA LYS A 199 -2.15 28.81 16.42
C LYS A 199 -2.52 27.64 17.34
N GLY A 200 -3.07 27.90 18.54
CA GLY A 200 -3.49 26.86 19.49
C GLY A 200 -4.70 26.04 19.02
N ASN A 201 -5.55 26.58 18.11
CA ASN A 201 -6.68 25.83 17.57
C ASN A 201 -6.27 24.65 16.67
N TYR A 202 -5.03 24.66 16.18
CA TYR A 202 -4.49 23.67 15.25
C TYR A 202 -3.49 22.71 15.92
N GLY A 203 -3.54 22.61 17.25
CA GLY A 203 -2.74 21.67 18.02
C GLY A 203 -1.29 22.09 18.27
N PHE A 204 -0.66 21.34 19.16
CA PHE A 204 0.74 21.49 19.53
C PHE A 204 1.41 20.12 19.59
N LEU A 205 2.30 19.82 18.64
CA LEU A 205 3.06 18.58 18.58
C LEU A 205 4.38 18.70 19.34
N ALA A 206 4.64 17.80 20.29
CA ALA A 206 5.94 17.62 20.93
C ALA A 206 6.70 16.48 20.24
N VAL A 207 7.86 16.77 19.65
CA VAL A 207 8.72 15.78 18.98
C VAL A 207 9.94 15.52 19.86
N PHE A 208 10.11 14.30 20.36
CA PHE A 208 11.30 13.93 21.13
C PHE A 208 12.50 13.76 20.20
N SER A 209 13.59 14.45 20.54
CA SER A 209 14.84 14.47 19.80
C SER A 209 15.96 13.76 20.56
N GLY A 210 16.84 13.08 19.85
CA GLY A 210 17.94 12.31 20.42
C GLY A 210 19.22 12.37 19.58
N GLU A 211 19.87 11.23 19.40
CA GLU A 211 21.19 11.12 18.77
C GLU A 211 21.23 11.69 17.34
N LYS A 212 20.18 11.44 16.54
CA LYS A 212 20.09 11.87 15.13
C LYS A 212 19.07 13.00 15.00
N VAL A 213 19.47 14.20 15.43
CA VAL A 213 18.57 15.37 15.45
C VAL A 213 17.91 15.68 14.09
N GLY A 214 18.55 15.37 12.96
CA GLY A 214 18.00 15.57 11.63
C GLY A 214 16.66 14.84 11.41
N ALA A 215 16.49 13.64 11.99
CA ALA A 215 15.25 12.86 11.88
C ALA A 215 14.09 13.58 12.59
N SER A 216 14.31 14.05 13.82
CA SER A 216 13.29 14.80 14.57
C SER A 216 12.99 16.18 13.94
N ILE A 217 13.96 16.84 13.33
CA ILE A 217 13.73 18.08 12.57
C ILE A 217 12.84 17.82 11.35
N LEU A 218 13.10 16.76 10.56
CA LEU A 218 12.26 16.41 9.41
C LEU A 218 10.82 16.12 9.85
N SER A 219 10.64 15.41 10.95
CA SER A 219 9.33 15.16 11.54
C SER A 219 8.62 16.46 11.96
N ALA A 220 9.33 17.35 12.62
CA ALA A 220 8.80 18.64 13.05
C ALA A 220 8.40 19.54 11.85
N GLN A 221 9.26 19.62 10.82
CA GLN A 221 9.00 20.43 9.61
C GLN A 221 7.81 19.87 8.81
N SER A 222 7.72 18.54 8.67
CA SER A 222 6.60 17.91 7.97
C SER A 222 5.29 18.13 8.72
N ALA A 223 5.31 18.11 10.06
CA ALA A 223 4.15 18.42 10.88
C ALA A 223 3.65 19.86 10.67
N LEU A 224 4.56 20.85 10.69
CA LEU A 224 4.22 22.24 10.38
C LEU A 224 3.63 22.39 8.98
N SER A 225 4.26 21.74 8.00
CA SER A 225 3.79 21.77 6.61
C SER A 225 2.44 21.09 6.40
N PHE A 226 2.02 20.23 7.34
CA PHE A 226 0.75 19.52 7.30
C PHE A 226 -0.28 20.05 8.31
N GLY A 227 -0.12 21.29 8.77
CA GLY A 227 -1.19 22.09 9.36
C GLY A 227 -1.19 22.23 10.87
N VAL A 228 -0.31 21.54 11.64
CA VAL A 228 -0.23 21.79 13.08
C VAL A 228 0.13 23.24 13.40
N GLY A 229 -0.41 23.79 14.48
CA GLY A 229 -0.22 25.19 14.83
C GLY A 229 1.07 25.52 15.54
N LEU A 230 1.63 24.55 16.30
CA LEU A 230 2.86 24.68 17.08
C LEU A 230 3.62 23.35 17.07
N VAL A 231 4.95 23.43 17.02
CA VAL A 231 5.86 22.27 17.19
C VAL A 231 7.03 22.63 18.10
N SER A 232 7.35 21.75 19.06
CA SER A 232 8.59 21.83 19.82
C SER A 232 9.41 20.54 19.68
N LEU A 233 10.73 20.68 19.55
CA LEU A 233 11.66 19.60 19.79
C LEU A 233 11.93 19.50 21.30
N ILE A 234 11.77 18.30 21.86
CA ILE A 234 12.07 18.01 23.27
C ILE A 234 13.47 17.41 23.34
N THR A 235 14.41 18.15 23.87
CA THR A 235 15.83 17.77 23.94
C THR A 235 16.52 18.43 25.13
N ASP A 236 17.47 17.70 25.72
CA ASP A 236 18.31 18.17 26.83
C ASP A 236 19.49 19.07 26.34
N GLU A 237 19.75 19.08 25.03
CA GLU A 237 20.88 19.79 24.44
C GLU A 237 20.39 20.96 23.60
N GLU A 238 21.05 22.12 23.76
CA GLU A 238 20.84 23.24 22.85
C GLU A 238 21.36 22.89 21.46
N ARG A 239 20.49 23.02 20.45
CA ARG A 239 20.79 22.66 19.06
C ARG A 239 20.42 23.80 18.12
N PHE A 240 21.18 23.93 17.05
CA PHE A 240 20.75 24.77 15.95
C PHE A 240 19.63 24.09 15.17
N ILE A 241 18.43 24.66 15.22
CA ILE A 241 17.21 24.15 14.59
C ILE A 241 16.54 25.22 13.74
N PRO A 242 15.69 24.88 12.77
CA PRO A 242 14.90 25.84 12.01
C PRO A 242 14.09 26.77 12.93
N PRO A 243 14.05 28.09 12.65
CA PRO A 243 13.48 29.09 13.57
C PRO A 243 11.96 28.94 13.79
N GLU A 244 11.27 28.24 12.94
CA GLU A 244 9.83 27.94 13.07
C GLU A 244 9.52 26.80 14.08
N ILE A 245 10.56 26.09 14.55
CA ILE A 245 10.43 25.01 15.53
C ILE A 245 10.95 25.51 16.88
N MET A 246 10.15 25.36 17.92
CA MET A 246 10.58 25.69 19.28
C MET A 246 11.45 24.56 19.87
N GLN A 247 12.28 24.92 20.86
CA GLN A 247 13.07 23.95 21.61
C GLN A 247 12.68 24.02 23.08
N GLU A 248 12.45 22.85 23.68
CA GLU A 248 12.05 22.70 25.08
C GLU A 248 12.83 21.55 25.72
N GLN A 249 13.11 21.65 27.02
CA GLN A 249 13.72 20.55 27.77
C GLN A 249 12.68 19.53 28.28
N ASN A 250 11.49 19.99 28.57
CA ASN A 250 10.42 19.17 29.12
C ASN A 250 9.20 19.17 28.18
N LEU A 251 8.37 18.13 28.32
CA LEU A 251 7.10 18.06 27.59
C LEU A 251 6.20 19.23 27.96
N PRO A 252 5.84 20.11 27.00
CA PRO A 252 4.97 21.25 27.27
C PRO A 252 3.59 20.83 27.77
N THR A 253 3.08 21.48 28.79
CA THR A 253 1.77 21.18 29.38
C THR A 253 0.60 21.41 28.41
N LYS A 254 0.81 22.22 27.37
CA LYS A 254 -0.15 22.50 26.30
C LYS A 254 0.03 21.60 25.08
N ALA A 255 0.98 20.66 25.10
CA ALA A 255 1.10 19.70 24.02
C ALA A 255 -0.21 18.90 23.87
N SER A 256 -0.64 18.70 22.63
CA SER A 256 -1.85 17.93 22.29
C SER A 256 -1.54 16.57 21.68
N ALA A 257 -0.31 16.34 21.22
CA ALA A 257 0.18 15.04 20.78
C ALA A 257 1.71 14.94 20.88
N ILE A 258 2.21 13.71 20.75
CA ILE A 258 3.64 13.38 20.89
C ILE A 258 4.08 12.60 19.64
N ALA A 259 5.29 12.89 19.15
CA ALA A 259 6.00 12.06 18.18
C ALA A 259 7.35 11.63 18.77
N LEU A 260 7.66 10.31 18.71
CA LEU A 260 8.89 9.78 19.29
C LEU A 260 9.45 8.59 18.53
N GLY A 261 10.76 8.37 18.66
CA GLY A 261 11.48 7.23 18.09
C GLY A 261 12.42 7.59 16.93
N MET A 262 12.13 8.66 16.19
CA MET A 262 12.90 9.08 15.02
C MET A 262 14.31 9.55 15.43
N GLY A 263 15.29 8.65 15.24
CA GLY A 263 16.69 8.92 15.59
C GLY A 263 16.95 9.22 17.09
N LEU A 264 16.13 8.63 17.94
CA LEU A 264 16.13 8.91 19.38
C LEU A 264 17.25 8.17 20.13
N GLY A 265 17.64 6.98 19.65
CA GLY A 265 18.48 6.01 20.36
C GLY A 265 17.63 5.06 21.23
N ILE A 266 18.05 3.80 21.35
CA ILE A 266 17.27 2.74 22.02
C ILE A 266 17.10 3.03 23.52
N ASP A 267 18.19 3.42 24.20
CA ASP A 267 18.16 3.66 25.66
C ASP A 267 17.31 4.88 26.01
N LYS A 268 17.42 5.95 25.23
CA LYS A 268 16.59 7.17 25.40
C LYS A 268 15.14 6.86 25.11
N SER A 269 14.85 6.04 24.10
CA SER A 269 13.50 5.56 23.76
C SER A 269 12.87 4.81 24.92
N ALA A 270 13.62 3.89 25.57
CA ALA A 270 13.13 3.14 26.73
C ALA A 270 12.73 4.07 27.88
N LYS A 271 13.61 5.00 28.24
CA LYS A 271 13.37 5.97 29.33
C LYS A 271 12.17 6.89 29.05
N ILE A 272 12.03 7.35 27.80
CA ILE A 272 10.90 8.22 27.44
C ILE A 272 9.59 7.43 27.43
N LEU A 273 9.55 6.21 26.88
CA LEU A 273 8.37 5.36 26.91
C LEU A 273 7.93 5.06 28.36
N GLU A 274 8.89 4.82 29.28
CA GLU A 274 8.59 4.63 30.70
C GLU A 274 7.91 5.87 31.31
N ASN A 275 8.47 7.05 31.09
CA ASN A 275 7.92 8.32 31.59
C ASN A 275 6.55 8.66 30.98
N LEU A 276 6.28 8.22 29.75
CA LEU A 276 5.03 8.46 29.04
C LEU A 276 3.95 7.40 29.30
N CYS A 277 4.24 6.37 30.09
CA CYS A 277 3.26 5.32 30.39
C CYS A 277 1.94 5.86 30.95
N GLU A 278 2.00 6.89 31.79
CA GLU A 278 0.82 7.50 32.42
C GLU A 278 0.30 8.73 31.67
N SER A 279 0.94 9.12 30.56
CA SER A 279 0.51 10.28 29.78
C SER A 279 -0.77 9.96 29.01
N PRO A 280 -1.79 10.85 29.01
CA PRO A 280 -2.99 10.66 28.21
C PRO A 280 -2.83 11.08 26.75
N LEU A 281 -1.72 11.74 26.40
CA LEU A 281 -1.57 12.36 25.08
C LEU A 281 -1.49 11.33 23.95
N PRO A 282 -2.21 11.57 22.83
CA PRO A 282 -2.03 10.80 21.61
C PRO A 282 -0.57 10.77 21.16
N CYS A 283 -0.14 9.67 20.56
CA CYS A 283 1.25 9.58 20.11
C CYS A 283 1.43 8.78 18.82
N VAL A 284 2.41 9.21 18.02
CA VAL A 284 3.00 8.42 16.95
C VAL A 284 4.37 7.93 17.39
N ILE A 285 4.62 6.63 17.21
CA ILE A 285 5.84 5.94 17.64
C ILE A 285 6.47 5.28 16.42
N ASP A 286 7.78 5.52 16.21
CA ASP A 286 8.54 5.01 15.06
C ASP A 286 9.93 4.47 15.50
N ALA A 287 10.63 3.85 14.60
CA ALA A 287 12.05 3.54 14.59
C ALA A 287 12.59 2.92 15.90
N ASP A 288 13.47 3.63 16.61
CA ASP A 288 14.26 3.10 17.75
C ASP A 288 13.38 2.54 18.88
N CYS A 289 12.14 3.01 19.01
CA CYS A 289 11.19 2.53 20.01
C CYS A 289 10.79 1.06 19.82
N PHE A 290 10.89 0.51 18.61
CA PHE A 290 10.53 -0.89 18.33
C PHE A 290 11.63 -1.90 18.72
N HIS A 291 12.76 -1.42 19.23
CA HIS A 291 13.90 -2.26 19.62
C HIS A 291 14.09 -2.35 21.13
N THR A 292 13.22 -1.71 21.92
CA THR A 292 13.27 -1.79 23.40
C THR A 292 12.10 -2.59 23.96
N PRO A 293 12.31 -3.48 24.94
CA PRO A 293 11.23 -4.19 25.64
C PRO A 293 10.20 -3.27 26.30
N MET A 294 10.57 -2.01 26.55
CA MET A 294 9.68 -1.02 27.16
C MET A 294 8.44 -0.72 26.32
N ILE A 295 8.51 -0.91 24.97
CA ILE A 295 7.33 -0.72 24.11
C ILE A 295 6.17 -1.65 24.50
N LYS A 296 6.44 -2.91 24.87
CA LYS A 296 5.40 -3.82 25.35
C LYS A 296 4.78 -3.33 26.65
N THR A 297 5.61 -2.91 27.61
CA THR A 297 5.13 -2.36 28.90
C THR A 297 4.24 -1.13 28.67
N PHE A 298 4.64 -0.26 27.76
CA PHE A 298 3.88 0.93 27.39
C PHE A 298 2.52 0.58 26.76
N LEU A 299 2.48 -0.37 25.83
CA LEU A 299 1.23 -0.83 25.20
C LEU A 299 0.31 -1.53 26.20
N ASP A 300 0.86 -2.41 27.05
CA ASP A 300 0.10 -3.15 28.07
C ASP A 300 -0.50 -2.19 29.14
N LYS A 301 0.22 -1.14 29.54
CA LYS A 301 -0.29 -0.10 30.44
C LYS A 301 -1.39 0.73 29.77
N SER A 302 -1.17 1.17 28.54
CA SER A 302 -2.17 1.94 27.78
C SER A 302 -3.47 1.14 27.60
N LEU A 303 -3.39 -0.18 27.45
CA LEU A 303 -4.57 -1.05 27.36
C LEU A 303 -5.33 -1.09 28.69
N LYS A 304 -4.64 -1.08 29.84
CA LYS A 304 -5.25 -1.13 31.19
C LYS A 304 -5.85 0.22 31.64
N GLN A 305 -5.32 1.33 31.15
CA GLN A 305 -5.79 2.69 31.48
C GLN A 305 -7.09 3.09 30.77
N ARG A 306 -7.62 2.21 29.95
CA ARG A 306 -8.85 2.46 29.23
C ARG A 306 -10.03 2.64 30.19
N THR A 307 -10.75 3.76 30.03
CA THR A 307 -12.06 4.00 30.64
C THR A 307 -13.13 4.13 29.56
N LEU A 308 -14.41 4.16 29.96
CA LEU A 308 -15.51 4.39 29.00
C LEU A 308 -15.38 5.73 28.25
N ASP A 309 -14.78 6.73 28.90
CA ASP A 309 -14.69 8.10 28.40
C ASP A 309 -13.30 8.45 27.82
N PHE A 310 -12.31 7.55 27.93
CA PHE A 310 -10.96 7.84 27.50
C PHE A 310 -10.25 6.60 26.94
N THR A 311 -9.73 6.75 25.74
CA THR A 311 -8.80 5.81 25.10
C THR A 311 -7.68 6.60 24.45
N ARG A 312 -6.43 6.31 24.84
CA ARG A 312 -5.26 6.94 24.26
C ARG A 312 -5.08 6.48 22.83
N GLU A 313 -4.98 7.41 21.87
CA GLU A 313 -4.67 7.14 20.47
C GLU A 313 -3.17 6.87 20.31
N ILE A 314 -2.81 5.70 19.83
CA ILE A 314 -1.43 5.29 19.58
C ILE A 314 -1.32 4.85 18.12
N VAL A 315 -0.40 5.45 17.39
CA VAL A 315 -0.07 5.04 16.03
C VAL A 315 1.37 4.53 15.99
N LEU A 316 1.56 3.28 15.56
CA LEU A 316 2.86 2.66 15.34
C LEU A 316 3.16 2.60 13.86
N THR A 317 4.38 2.99 13.45
CA THR A 317 4.77 3.07 12.03
C THR A 317 5.99 2.20 11.70
N PRO A 318 6.03 0.90 12.08
CA PRO A 318 7.18 0.06 11.80
C PRO A 318 7.36 -0.24 10.31
N HIS A 319 8.62 -0.43 9.88
CA HIS A 319 8.93 -1.18 8.68
C HIS A 319 8.98 -2.71 8.97
N PRO A 320 9.06 -3.63 7.97
CA PRO A 320 8.95 -5.06 8.23
C PRO A 320 9.93 -5.63 9.28
N LYS A 321 11.18 -5.13 9.34
CA LYS A 321 12.16 -5.59 10.35
C LYS A 321 11.83 -5.07 11.74
N GLU A 322 11.38 -3.83 11.88
CA GLU A 322 10.89 -3.26 13.13
C GLU A 322 9.62 -3.98 13.60
N PHE A 323 8.73 -4.34 12.68
CA PHE A 323 7.54 -5.12 13.01
C PHE A 323 7.89 -6.52 13.52
N ALA A 324 8.88 -7.17 12.90
CA ALA A 324 9.39 -8.46 13.39
C ALA A 324 9.92 -8.34 14.84
N SER A 325 10.71 -7.29 15.13
CA SER A 325 11.18 -7.01 16.51
C SER A 325 10.01 -6.77 17.47
N LEU A 326 9.03 -5.95 17.07
CA LEU A 326 7.84 -5.65 17.87
C LEU A 326 7.03 -6.92 18.20
N LEU A 327 6.83 -7.82 17.21
CA LEU A 327 6.13 -9.09 17.43
C LEU A 327 6.84 -9.98 18.43
N GLN A 328 8.17 -10.11 18.35
CA GLN A 328 8.97 -10.87 19.31
C GLN A 328 8.86 -10.29 20.73
N ILE A 329 9.01 -8.96 20.86
CA ILE A 329 8.89 -8.26 22.15
C ILE A 329 7.48 -8.43 22.75
N CYS A 330 6.45 -8.43 21.90
CA CYS A 330 5.06 -8.58 22.33
C CYS A 330 4.59 -10.04 22.47
N ASP A 331 5.46 -11.04 22.33
CA ASP A 331 5.16 -12.48 22.40
C ASP A 331 4.07 -12.93 21.38
N LEU A 332 4.17 -12.41 20.14
CA LEU A 332 3.23 -12.71 19.04
C LEU A 332 3.86 -13.58 17.94
N GLY A 333 5.05 -14.16 18.22
CA GLY A 333 5.73 -15.11 17.36
C GLY A 333 6.69 -14.49 16.36
N GLU A 334 7.22 -15.31 15.48
CA GLU A 334 8.19 -14.92 14.44
C GLU A 334 7.46 -14.46 13.19
N TYR A 335 7.83 -13.27 12.69
CA TYR A 335 7.18 -12.64 11.53
C TYR A 335 7.42 -13.44 10.25
N ASN A 336 6.34 -13.78 9.57
CA ASN A 336 6.35 -14.33 8.21
C ASN A 336 5.72 -13.33 7.23
N PRO A 337 6.50 -12.76 6.28
CA PRO A 337 5.98 -11.80 5.30
C PRO A 337 4.81 -12.31 4.44
N GLN A 338 4.74 -13.62 4.18
CA GLN A 338 3.65 -14.24 3.42
C GLN A 338 2.32 -14.25 4.20
N LYS A 339 2.38 -14.15 5.53
CA LYS A 339 1.22 -14.06 6.43
C LYS A 339 1.09 -12.67 7.07
N LYS A 340 1.56 -11.64 6.37
CA LYS A 340 1.60 -10.25 6.84
C LYS A 340 0.27 -9.80 7.45
N VAL A 341 -0.84 -10.05 6.76
CA VAL A 341 -2.18 -9.65 7.20
C VAL A 341 -2.56 -10.33 8.51
N ASP A 342 -2.33 -11.64 8.63
CA ASP A 342 -2.65 -12.40 9.84
C ASP A 342 -1.88 -11.86 11.06
N PHE A 343 -0.57 -11.58 10.90
CA PHE A 343 0.25 -11.03 11.98
C PHE A 343 -0.21 -9.62 12.38
N MET A 344 -0.60 -8.78 11.42
CA MET A 344 -1.12 -7.44 11.72
C MET A 344 -2.44 -7.50 12.48
N LEU A 345 -3.38 -8.33 12.02
CA LEU A 345 -4.68 -8.51 12.68
C LEU A 345 -4.53 -9.13 14.08
N ASN A 346 -3.65 -10.10 14.26
CA ASN A 346 -3.34 -10.68 15.59
C ASN A 346 -2.74 -9.62 16.53
N PHE A 347 -1.86 -8.76 16.02
CA PHE A 347 -1.31 -7.66 16.81
C PHE A 347 -2.41 -6.67 17.25
N THR A 348 -3.23 -6.21 16.31
CA THR A 348 -4.30 -5.25 16.59
C THR A 348 -5.48 -5.87 17.36
N GLN A 349 -5.65 -7.19 17.32
CA GLN A 349 -6.58 -7.89 18.20
C GLN A 349 -6.10 -7.87 19.66
N LYS A 350 -4.79 -8.03 19.90
CA LYS A 350 -4.20 -7.89 21.23
C LYS A 350 -4.24 -6.45 21.73
N TYR A 351 -4.01 -5.47 20.84
CA TYR A 351 -3.97 -4.04 21.13
C TYR A 351 -5.01 -3.27 20.30
N PRO A 352 -6.33 -3.42 20.59
CA PRO A 352 -7.40 -3.00 19.67
C PRO A 352 -7.55 -1.49 19.46
N HIS A 353 -6.94 -0.67 20.33
CA HIS A 353 -6.93 0.80 20.22
C HIS A 353 -5.63 1.36 19.67
N THR A 354 -4.70 0.49 19.32
CA THR A 354 -3.45 0.86 18.68
C THR A 354 -3.60 0.70 17.18
N THR A 355 -3.34 1.77 16.44
CA THR A 355 -3.26 1.72 14.98
C THR A 355 -1.86 1.28 14.57
N LEU A 356 -1.78 0.24 13.79
CA LEU A 356 -0.53 -0.29 13.23
C LEU A 356 -0.45 0.07 11.74
N LEU A 357 0.49 0.93 11.37
CA LEU A 357 0.83 1.26 9.98
C LEU A 357 2.13 0.53 9.63
N LEU A 358 2.03 -0.56 8.88
CA LEU A 358 3.18 -1.31 8.39
C LEU A 358 3.67 -0.75 7.06
N LYS A 359 4.87 -0.15 7.09
CA LYS A 359 5.55 0.39 5.91
C LYS A 359 5.97 -0.73 4.96
N GLY A 360 5.90 -0.49 3.64
CA GLY A 360 6.27 -1.44 2.60
C GLY A 360 6.08 -0.83 1.21
N ALA A 361 6.19 -1.63 0.17
CA ALA A 361 5.91 -1.19 -1.19
C ALA A 361 4.43 -0.77 -1.34
N ASN A 362 3.54 -1.48 -0.67
CA ASN A 362 2.20 -1.03 -0.32
C ASN A 362 2.14 -0.86 1.21
N VAL A 363 1.49 0.22 1.68
CA VAL A 363 1.33 0.46 3.11
C VAL A 363 0.06 -0.22 3.60
N PHE A 364 0.17 -0.99 4.69
CA PHE A 364 -0.97 -1.65 5.33
C PHE A 364 -1.25 -0.98 6.67
N ILE A 365 -2.51 -0.65 6.95
CA ILE A 365 -2.93 0.03 8.18
C ILE A 365 -4.02 -0.80 8.83
N ALA A 366 -3.82 -1.21 10.07
CA ALA A 366 -4.77 -2.03 10.81
C ALA A 366 -5.13 -1.41 12.16
N GLN A 367 -6.39 -1.54 12.57
CA GLN A 367 -6.86 -1.29 13.92
C GLN A 367 -8.00 -2.26 14.24
N GLY A 368 -7.94 -2.95 15.37
CA GLY A 368 -8.90 -4.01 15.69
C GLY A 368 -8.92 -5.09 14.60
N GLN A 369 -10.05 -5.24 13.91
CA GLN A 369 -10.24 -6.19 12.80
C GLN A 369 -10.33 -5.50 11.43
N GLU A 370 -10.18 -4.19 11.36
CA GLU A 370 -10.18 -3.45 10.10
C GLU A 370 -8.77 -3.34 9.52
N LEU A 371 -8.65 -3.49 8.21
CA LEU A 371 -7.42 -3.36 7.45
C LEU A 371 -7.62 -2.43 6.25
N TYR A 372 -6.74 -1.47 6.10
CA TYR A 372 -6.70 -0.55 4.97
C TYR A 372 -5.38 -0.71 4.22
N ILE A 373 -5.42 -0.68 2.89
CA ILE A 373 -4.23 -0.84 2.05
C ILE A 373 -4.08 0.40 1.19
N ASN A 374 -2.96 1.10 1.32
CA ASN A 374 -2.58 2.21 0.46
C ASN A 374 -1.58 1.74 -0.60
N PRO A 375 -2.01 1.57 -1.87
CA PRO A 375 -1.15 1.13 -2.97
C PRO A 375 -0.44 2.28 -3.68
N LEU A 376 -0.63 3.54 -3.23
CA LEU A 376 -0.23 4.73 -3.97
C LEU A 376 1.25 5.10 -3.82
N GLY A 377 2.00 4.40 -2.95
CA GLY A 377 3.43 4.61 -2.74
C GLY A 377 4.27 4.38 -4.00
N THR A 378 5.45 5.03 -4.07
CA THR A 378 6.43 4.91 -5.14
C THR A 378 7.80 4.52 -4.60
N SER A 379 8.66 3.92 -5.43
CA SER A 379 10.05 3.58 -5.07
C SER A 379 10.90 4.81 -4.70
N ALA A 380 10.51 6.01 -5.11
CA ALA A 380 11.20 7.25 -4.75
C ALA A 380 11.16 7.54 -3.24
N LEU A 381 10.17 6.98 -2.52
CA LEU A 381 10.07 7.04 -1.06
C LEU A 381 11.11 6.17 -0.33
N ALA A 382 11.79 5.27 -1.03
CA ALA A 382 12.85 4.43 -0.46
C ALA A 382 14.15 5.25 -0.23
N LYS A 383 14.07 6.25 0.63
CA LYS A 383 15.15 7.18 0.97
C LYS A 383 15.13 7.49 2.48
N GLY A 384 16.32 7.61 3.08
CA GLY A 384 16.44 7.99 4.49
C GLY A 384 15.73 9.33 4.77
N GLY A 385 15.01 9.41 5.87
CA GLY A 385 14.21 10.58 6.25
C GLY A 385 12.75 10.55 5.77
N SER A 386 12.39 9.67 4.83
CA SER A 386 11.00 9.54 4.33
C SER A 386 10.04 9.07 5.44
N GLY A 387 10.48 8.13 6.29
CA GLY A 387 9.71 7.67 7.46
C GLY A 387 9.51 8.78 8.50
N ASP A 388 10.55 9.60 8.73
CA ASP A 388 10.48 10.72 9.67
C ASP A 388 9.44 11.77 9.22
N VAL A 389 9.36 12.03 7.90
CA VAL A 389 8.31 12.88 7.30
C VAL A 389 6.93 12.29 7.55
N LEU A 390 6.74 10.98 7.33
CA LEU A 390 5.46 10.31 7.59
C LEU A 390 5.04 10.44 9.06
N SER A 391 5.96 10.22 9.99
CA SER A 391 5.70 10.32 11.43
C SER A 391 5.29 11.76 11.83
N GLY A 392 5.90 12.78 11.21
CA GLY A 392 5.51 14.16 11.42
C GLY A 392 4.11 14.49 10.89
N ILE A 393 3.76 13.99 9.69
CA ILE A 393 2.42 14.17 9.12
C ILE A 393 1.35 13.55 10.05
N ILE A 394 1.57 12.30 10.51
CA ILE A 394 0.65 11.60 11.42
C ILE A 394 0.57 12.34 12.76
N GLY A 395 1.71 12.74 13.34
CA GLY A 395 1.77 13.52 14.56
C GLY A 395 1.01 14.84 14.47
N SER A 396 1.10 15.52 13.32
CA SER A 396 0.33 16.74 13.04
C SER A 396 -1.19 16.51 13.13
N LEU A 397 -1.69 15.42 12.53
CA LEU A 397 -3.12 15.08 12.54
C LEU A 397 -3.61 14.70 13.94
N LEU A 398 -2.82 13.92 14.68
CA LEU A 398 -3.10 13.61 16.08
C LEU A 398 -3.17 14.88 16.93
N ALA A 399 -2.22 15.81 16.74
CA ALA A 399 -2.19 17.08 17.47
C ALA A 399 -3.40 17.96 17.15
N GLN A 400 -3.95 17.86 15.94
CA GLN A 400 -5.18 18.53 15.51
C GLN A 400 -6.46 17.81 15.97
N GLY A 401 -6.36 16.76 16.79
CA GLY A 401 -7.47 16.06 17.41
C GLY A 401 -8.11 14.94 16.57
N GLN A 402 -7.44 14.48 15.52
CA GLN A 402 -7.90 13.31 14.78
C GLN A 402 -7.57 12.02 15.55
N ASN A 403 -8.42 10.99 15.40
CA ASN A 403 -8.14 9.66 15.95
C ASN A 403 -6.97 8.98 15.24
N GLY A 404 -6.39 7.95 15.87
CA GLY A 404 -5.20 7.26 15.38
C GLY A 404 -5.39 6.64 14.00
N LEU A 405 -6.51 5.96 13.77
CA LEU A 405 -6.79 5.30 12.50
C LEU A 405 -6.88 6.32 11.35
N ASN A 406 -7.65 7.38 11.53
CA ASN A 406 -7.78 8.41 10.50
C ASN A 406 -6.45 9.15 10.28
N SER A 407 -5.69 9.44 11.35
CA SER A 407 -4.36 10.04 11.23
C SER A 407 -3.38 9.18 10.44
N ALA A 408 -3.41 7.86 10.63
CA ALA A 408 -2.58 6.91 9.87
C ALA A 408 -3.01 6.82 8.39
N ILE A 409 -4.31 6.75 8.11
CA ILE A 409 -4.86 6.71 6.74
C ILE A 409 -4.50 8.00 6.00
N GLN A 410 -4.86 9.15 6.54
CA GLN A 410 -4.63 10.45 5.89
C GLN A 410 -3.13 10.76 5.78
N GLY A 411 -2.34 10.44 6.81
CA GLY A 411 -0.89 10.59 6.80
C GLY A 411 -0.22 9.75 5.73
N SER A 412 -0.64 8.48 5.60
CA SER A 412 -0.13 7.57 4.55
C SER A 412 -0.49 8.04 3.15
N LEU A 413 -1.73 8.49 2.93
CA LEU A 413 -2.18 9.03 1.63
C LEU A 413 -1.42 10.31 1.28
N ALA A 414 -1.34 11.27 2.21
CA ALA A 414 -0.62 12.53 2.01
C ALA A 414 0.85 12.28 1.67
N HIS A 415 1.52 11.38 2.41
CA HIS A 415 2.91 11.00 2.17
C HIS A 415 3.13 10.38 0.78
N SER A 416 2.28 9.44 0.38
CA SER A 416 2.38 8.78 -0.94
C SER A 416 2.07 9.74 -2.09
N LEU A 417 1.03 10.55 -1.94
CA LEU A 417 0.59 11.47 -2.98
C LEU A 417 1.53 12.67 -3.13
N SER A 418 2.15 13.17 -2.03
CA SER A 418 3.18 14.20 -2.15
C SER A 418 4.38 13.72 -2.94
N ALA A 419 4.78 12.45 -2.81
CA ALA A 419 5.82 11.88 -3.66
C ALA A 419 5.40 11.84 -5.14
N LYS A 420 4.16 11.45 -5.45
CA LYS A 420 3.65 11.47 -6.83
C LYS A 420 3.62 12.89 -7.42
N VAL A 421 3.23 13.88 -6.63
CA VAL A 421 3.25 15.30 -7.04
C VAL A 421 4.68 15.74 -7.31
N ALA A 422 5.62 15.43 -6.40
CA ALA A 422 7.03 15.76 -6.57
C ALA A 422 7.64 15.17 -7.84
N LEU A 423 7.28 13.93 -8.19
CA LEU A 423 7.77 13.22 -9.36
C LEU A 423 7.29 13.80 -10.70
N LYS A 424 6.31 14.69 -10.71
CA LYS A 424 5.95 15.44 -11.93
C LYS A 424 7.07 16.41 -12.39
N HIS A 425 7.94 16.80 -11.46
CA HIS A 425 8.99 17.81 -11.68
C HIS A 425 10.40 17.34 -11.31
N ASN A 426 10.52 16.15 -10.71
CA ASN A 426 11.80 15.62 -10.23
C ASN A 426 11.99 14.17 -10.70
N ALA A 427 13.23 13.79 -10.98
CA ALA A 427 13.57 12.38 -11.18
C ALA A 427 13.41 11.58 -9.88
N SER A 428 13.06 10.30 -9.97
CA SER A 428 12.77 9.45 -8.80
C SER A 428 13.96 9.34 -7.82
N TYR A 429 15.19 9.33 -8.32
CA TYR A 429 16.39 9.30 -7.48
C TYR A 429 16.66 10.63 -6.76
N ALA A 430 16.09 11.73 -7.21
CA ALA A 430 16.33 13.08 -6.66
C ALA A 430 15.34 13.48 -5.56
N LEU A 431 14.31 12.66 -5.27
CA LEU A 431 13.34 12.95 -4.23
C LEU A 431 14.02 12.92 -2.84
N THR A 432 14.25 14.09 -2.27
CA THR A 432 14.75 14.24 -0.89
C THR A 432 13.58 14.41 0.09
N PRO A 433 13.77 14.14 1.41
CA PRO A 433 12.75 14.44 2.41
C PRO A 433 12.28 15.90 2.37
N GLN A 434 13.16 16.84 2.09
CA GLN A 434 12.82 18.26 1.97
C GLN A 434 11.87 18.52 0.79
N ILE A 435 12.14 17.95 -0.39
CA ILE A 435 11.26 18.05 -1.57
C ILE A 435 9.90 17.40 -1.27
N LEU A 436 9.90 16.30 -0.51
CA LEU A 436 8.67 15.63 -0.10
C LEU A 436 7.82 16.54 0.81
N ILE A 437 8.42 17.19 1.81
CA ILE A 437 7.79 18.17 2.69
C ILE A 437 7.23 19.35 1.90
N GLU A 438 8.01 19.91 0.98
CA GLU A 438 7.57 21.01 0.13
C GLU A 438 6.39 20.64 -0.77
N SER A 439 6.31 19.38 -1.20
CA SER A 439 5.24 18.87 -2.06
C SER A 439 3.92 18.66 -1.32
N LEU A 440 3.91 18.58 0.03
CA LEU A 440 2.69 18.51 0.83
C LEU A 440 1.74 19.68 0.55
N ARG A 441 2.30 20.89 0.36
CA ARG A 441 1.51 22.10 0.05
C ARG A 441 0.75 22.03 -1.29
N LEU A 442 1.15 21.12 -2.19
CA LEU A 442 0.54 20.98 -3.51
C LEU A 442 -0.58 19.91 -3.55
N LEU A 443 -0.83 19.21 -2.45
CA LEU A 443 -1.87 18.16 -2.41
C LEU A 443 -3.28 18.69 -2.69
N HIS A 444 -3.53 19.97 -2.42
CA HIS A 444 -4.81 20.61 -2.71
C HIS A 444 -5.11 20.75 -4.22
N THR A 445 -4.16 20.44 -5.09
CA THR A 445 -4.31 20.47 -6.55
C THR A 445 -4.66 19.10 -7.16
N LEU A 446 -4.74 18.06 -6.34
CA LEU A 446 -5.17 16.72 -6.76
C LEU A 446 -6.69 16.62 -6.73
#